data_c364b6cb131aaef6f321ad27d0831fb3
#
_entry.id   c364b6cb131aaef6f321ad27d0831fb3
#
_cell.length_a   1.000
_cell.length_b   1.000
_cell.length_c   1.000
_cell.angle_alpha   90.00
_cell.angle_beta   90.00
_cell.angle_gamma   90.00
#
_symmetry.space_group_name_H-M   'P 1'
#
loop_
_entity.id
_entity.type
_entity.pdbx_description
1 polymer ?
#
loop_
_entity_poly.entity_id
_entity_poly.type
_entity_poly.pdbx_seq_one_letter_code
_entity_poly.pdbx_strand_id
1 'polypeptide(L)'
;MARPSIRAVGFLIGPSRWGASPGLRVAIVRRRRAGEDAQAACALVAAVPELQGVAGLRRAPTLPAALVALADAMRDAAGIACGASTHGASADGAEWLFLAAPREEIGVILARGLESVLRMLPGAPADAIDATLRALVAAWDVPIETARLHAAAREAGIPARFLDASGTAMVLGLGARRRLYHMHSLGDASGLDAIADDKIATSSMLAAAGIPCTHPVRVTSPRDAVRTARATGYPVVLKPNMSWQQVGVFTGLASDDAVMHAFRAARRHAGALGGDLLVEEHRPGLYVRATVIGGAIESIASATTPRVTGDGVHTAEVLAQRASGLRDDDSFPLRGLGILEAALAAQGLTRASIPARGLRVAVGLSSHGTFTNFTDTAPATLRDVLARVAALFPLPALGIDLLVRRPRHGFDPRTDVVLEVNTRPMLYVGNPTRDVAAALLRHFYPRGARDAKVPVVLAPPGGDRAVFALGRKLARGGLRTAGYASRALWWGDPSSIVGHGADAARLLSLDPSAEALLVALDDDLLDRVGVPFVAADHLLTAGAWPEGLSPRRFVASGSPRTSADVAARILGAPGR
;
A
#
# COMPACT_ATOMS: atom_id res chain seq x y z
N MET A 1 -43.75 -10.18 6.27
CA MET A 1 -42.73 -9.87 7.29
C MET A 1 -41.66 -9.00 6.64
N ALA A 2 -41.24 -7.90 7.29
CA ALA A 2 -40.13 -7.11 6.79
C ALA A 2 -38.84 -7.96 6.83
N ARG A 3 -38.13 -8.05 5.69
CA ARG A 3 -36.84 -8.77 5.61
C ARG A 3 -35.81 -8.06 6.47
N PRO A 4 -34.87 -8.79 7.11
CA PRO A 4 -33.77 -8.15 7.83
C PRO A 4 -32.94 -7.33 6.87
N SER A 5 -32.53 -6.13 7.29
CA SER A 5 -31.70 -5.25 6.50
C SER A 5 -30.56 -4.66 7.33
N ILE A 6 -29.50 -4.29 6.66
CA ILE A 6 -28.34 -3.60 7.27
C ILE A 6 -28.29 -2.18 6.72
N ARG A 7 -28.26 -1.20 7.61
CA ARG A 7 -28.19 0.23 7.26
C ARG A 7 -26.87 0.81 7.73
N ALA A 8 -26.07 1.33 6.81
CA ALA A 8 -24.87 2.08 7.15
C ALA A 8 -25.23 3.35 7.93
N VAL A 9 -24.49 3.62 9.00
CA VAL A 9 -24.66 4.81 9.84
C VAL A 9 -23.55 5.81 9.59
N GLY A 10 -22.28 5.36 9.47
CA GLY A 10 -21.16 6.21 9.17
C GLY A 10 -19.82 5.50 9.30
N PHE A 11 -18.80 6.02 8.62
CA PHE A 11 -17.43 5.53 8.69
C PHE A 11 -16.62 6.35 9.69
N LEU A 12 -15.97 5.65 10.62
CA LEU A 12 -15.13 6.21 11.67
C LEU A 12 -13.65 5.96 11.33
N ILE A 13 -12.84 6.99 11.41
CA ILE A 13 -11.44 6.96 10.97
C ILE A 13 -10.46 6.47 12.04
N GLY A 14 -10.95 6.12 13.23
CA GLY A 14 -10.09 5.65 14.33
C GLY A 14 -10.90 5.05 15.47
N PRO A 15 -10.25 4.84 16.62
CA PRO A 15 -10.91 4.29 17.79
C PRO A 15 -12.16 5.09 18.21
N SER A 16 -13.20 4.38 18.59
CA SER A 16 -14.50 4.94 18.96
C SER A 16 -15.15 4.08 20.05
N ARG A 17 -16.36 4.43 20.46
CA ARG A 17 -17.15 3.56 21.35
C ARG A 17 -17.52 2.21 20.69
N TRP A 18 -17.44 2.13 19.36
CA TRP A 18 -17.87 0.98 18.57
C TRP A 18 -16.74 -0.01 18.28
N GLY A 19 -15.51 0.47 18.08
CA GLY A 19 -14.36 -0.36 17.75
C GLY A 19 -13.03 0.34 18.02
N ALA A 20 -11.94 -0.45 18.05
CA ALA A 20 -10.58 0.04 18.32
C ALA A 20 -9.81 0.45 17.05
N SER A 21 -10.38 0.24 15.87
CA SER A 21 -9.78 0.54 14.55
C SER A 21 -10.73 1.40 13.72
N PRO A 22 -10.29 1.93 12.56
CA PRO A 22 -11.21 2.47 11.56
C PRO A 22 -12.26 1.44 11.14
N GLY A 23 -13.45 1.88 10.79
CA GLY A 23 -14.50 0.97 10.33
C GLY A 23 -15.86 1.61 10.09
N LEU A 24 -16.77 0.84 9.50
CA LEU A 24 -18.13 1.25 9.21
C LEU A 24 -19.08 0.80 10.33
N ARG A 25 -19.78 1.75 10.94
CA ARG A 25 -20.90 1.45 11.83
C ARG A 25 -22.16 1.17 11.02
N VAL A 26 -22.83 0.07 11.32
CA VAL A 26 -24.10 -0.31 10.69
C VAL A 26 -25.15 -0.68 11.74
N ALA A 27 -26.41 -0.38 11.46
CA ALA A 27 -27.55 -0.82 12.26
C ALA A 27 -28.20 -2.05 11.62
N ILE A 28 -28.57 -3.04 12.44
CA ILE A 28 -29.37 -4.19 12.00
C ILE A 28 -30.83 -3.85 12.24
N VAL A 29 -31.62 -3.83 11.17
CA VAL A 29 -33.06 -3.60 11.24
C VAL A 29 -33.77 -4.94 11.05
N ARG A 30 -34.27 -5.52 12.14
CA ARG A 30 -35.03 -6.78 12.10
C ARG A 30 -36.05 -6.85 13.24
N ARG A 31 -37.16 -7.59 13.04
CA ARG A 31 -38.05 -7.97 14.13
C ARG A 31 -37.56 -9.27 14.78
N ARG A 32 -37.21 -9.19 16.04
CA ARG A 32 -36.78 -10.35 16.86
C ARG A 32 -37.94 -11.28 17.19
N ARG A 33 -37.67 -12.62 17.15
CA ARG A 33 -38.42 -13.65 17.89
C ARG A 33 -37.43 -14.39 18.79
N ALA A 34 -37.86 -14.74 20.00
CA ALA A 34 -37.05 -15.50 20.93
C ALA A 34 -36.61 -16.85 20.30
N GLY A 35 -35.32 -17.17 20.37
CA GLY A 35 -34.74 -18.42 19.84
C GLY A 35 -34.28 -18.42 18.37
N GLU A 36 -34.65 -17.43 17.56
CA GLU A 36 -34.25 -17.39 16.12
C GLU A 36 -32.77 -17.09 15.91
N ASP A 37 -32.09 -16.44 16.87
CA ASP A 37 -30.71 -15.99 16.74
C ASP A 37 -29.70 -17.13 16.70
N ALA A 38 -29.81 -18.08 17.60
CA ALA A 38 -28.92 -19.23 17.65
C ALA A 38 -29.11 -20.14 16.43
N GLN A 39 -30.37 -20.31 15.98
CA GLN A 39 -30.69 -21.10 14.79
C GLN A 39 -30.16 -20.42 13.52
N ALA A 40 -30.29 -19.10 13.40
CA ALA A 40 -29.75 -18.34 12.26
C ALA A 40 -28.22 -18.33 12.26
N ALA A 41 -27.56 -18.22 13.43
CA ALA A 41 -26.11 -18.34 13.54
C ALA A 41 -25.63 -19.74 13.14
N CYS A 42 -26.30 -20.80 13.61
CA CYS A 42 -25.99 -22.18 13.21
C CYS A 42 -26.20 -22.40 11.69
N ALA A 43 -27.28 -21.87 11.12
CA ALA A 43 -27.54 -21.95 9.68
C ALA A 43 -26.47 -21.24 8.86
N LEU A 44 -26.00 -20.07 9.31
CA LEU A 44 -24.91 -19.34 8.66
C LEU A 44 -23.59 -20.14 8.69
N VAL A 45 -23.22 -20.70 9.85
CA VAL A 45 -22.03 -21.54 10.00
C VAL A 45 -22.09 -22.79 9.14
N ALA A 46 -23.26 -23.44 9.06
CA ALA A 46 -23.47 -24.65 8.25
C ALA A 46 -23.42 -24.37 6.74
N ALA A 47 -23.82 -23.18 6.31
CA ALA A 47 -23.93 -22.80 4.91
C ALA A 47 -22.58 -22.39 4.26
N VAL A 48 -21.49 -22.31 5.05
CA VAL A 48 -20.17 -21.86 4.57
C VAL A 48 -19.07 -22.84 4.98
N PRO A 49 -19.00 -24.03 4.34
CA PRO A 49 -18.02 -25.08 4.70
C PRO A 49 -16.57 -24.61 4.63
N GLU A 50 -16.24 -23.78 3.63
CA GLU A 50 -14.88 -23.28 3.39
C GLU A 50 -14.39 -22.33 4.52
N LEU A 51 -15.31 -21.65 5.20
CA LEU A 51 -15.01 -20.81 6.35
C LEU A 51 -15.12 -21.53 7.70
N GLN A 52 -15.41 -22.83 7.71
CA GLN A 52 -15.51 -23.63 8.95
C GLN A 52 -14.18 -23.69 9.72
N GLY A 53 -13.04 -23.35 9.09
CA GLY A 53 -11.76 -23.15 9.75
C GLY A 53 -11.66 -21.90 10.63
N VAL A 54 -12.58 -20.93 10.46
CA VAL A 54 -12.59 -19.65 11.20
C VAL A 54 -13.14 -19.89 12.61
N ALA A 55 -12.23 -19.92 13.59
CA ALA A 55 -12.57 -20.24 14.99
C ALA A 55 -13.66 -19.34 15.60
N GLY A 56 -13.74 -18.08 15.19
CA GLY A 56 -14.76 -17.12 15.63
C GLY A 56 -16.16 -17.45 15.13
N LEU A 57 -16.29 -17.93 13.89
CA LEU A 57 -17.58 -18.24 13.28
C LEU A 57 -18.24 -19.46 13.92
N ARG A 58 -17.46 -20.52 14.20
CA ARG A 58 -17.96 -21.75 14.84
C ARG A 58 -18.47 -21.57 16.26
N ARG A 59 -17.97 -20.56 16.97
CA ARG A 59 -18.27 -20.30 18.38
C ARG A 59 -19.20 -19.11 18.59
N ALA A 60 -19.73 -18.53 17.51
CA ALA A 60 -20.57 -17.36 17.59
C ALA A 60 -21.92 -17.68 18.29
N PRO A 61 -22.21 -17.13 19.47
CA PRO A 61 -23.42 -17.47 20.23
C PRO A 61 -24.67 -16.78 19.68
N THR A 62 -24.51 -15.76 18.87
CA THR A 62 -25.60 -14.94 18.33
C THR A 62 -25.38 -14.62 16.84
N LEU A 63 -26.46 -14.26 16.14
CA LEU A 63 -26.36 -13.85 14.75
C LEU A 63 -25.46 -12.62 14.55
N PRO A 64 -25.51 -11.54 15.34
CA PRO A 64 -24.55 -10.44 15.24
C PRO A 64 -23.09 -10.89 15.39
N ALA A 65 -22.80 -11.79 16.33
CA ALA A 65 -21.47 -12.36 16.51
C ALA A 65 -21.01 -13.14 15.26
N ALA A 66 -21.90 -13.95 14.65
CA ALA A 66 -21.61 -14.69 13.42
C ALA A 66 -21.36 -13.75 12.24
N LEU A 67 -22.14 -12.67 12.12
CA LEU A 67 -21.99 -11.71 11.01
C LEU A 67 -20.65 -10.95 11.09
N VAL A 68 -20.20 -10.52 12.27
CA VAL A 68 -18.88 -9.86 12.37
C VAL A 68 -17.74 -10.83 12.13
N ALA A 69 -17.84 -12.08 12.58
CA ALA A 69 -16.85 -13.11 12.30
C ALA A 69 -16.77 -13.43 10.78
N LEU A 70 -17.92 -13.47 10.11
CA LEU A 70 -17.96 -13.64 8.64
C LEU A 70 -17.35 -12.44 7.90
N ALA A 71 -17.65 -11.22 8.35
CA ALA A 71 -17.08 -10.00 7.76
C ALA A 71 -15.55 -10.00 7.86
N ASP A 72 -15.02 -10.34 9.03
CA ASP A 72 -13.57 -10.43 9.25
C ASP A 72 -12.96 -11.54 8.37
N ALA A 73 -13.60 -12.69 8.29
CA ALA A 73 -13.14 -13.80 7.44
C ALA A 73 -13.11 -13.44 5.95
N MET A 74 -14.17 -12.78 5.44
CA MET A 74 -14.21 -12.32 4.03
C MET A 74 -13.13 -11.27 3.75
N ARG A 75 -12.94 -10.33 4.66
CA ARG A 75 -11.91 -9.30 4.55
C ARG A 75 -10.50 -9.91 4.55
N ASP A 76 -10.22 -10.83 5.48
CA ASP A 76 -8.92 -11.48 5.62
C ASP A 76 -8.63 -12.39 4.41
N ALA A 77 -9.65 -13.10 3.89
CA ALA A 77 -9.54 -13.89 2.65
C ALA A 77 -9.25 -13.01 1.41
N ALA A 78 -9.69 -11.74 1.41
CA ALA A 78 -9.35 -10.76 0.38
C ALA A 78 -7.97 -10.11 0.59
N GLY A 79 -7.19 -10.52 1.61
CA GLY A 79 -5.86 -9.96 1.91
C GLY A 79 -5.89 -8.55 2.52
N ILE A 80 -7.02 -8.12 3.07
CA ILE A 80 -7.21 -6.76 3.59
C ILE A 80 -6.93 -6.73 5.09
N ALA A 81 -5.74 -6.31 5.48
CA ALA A 81 -5.33 -6.22 6.88
C ALA A 81 -6.03 -5.06 7.61
N CYS A 82 -6.75 -5.37 8.70
CA CYS A 82 -7.40 -4.39 9.58
C CYS A 82 -7.54 -4.96 11.00
N GLY A 83 -8.13 -4.18 11.93
CA GLY A 83 -8.53 -4.65 13.25
C GLY A 83 -9.73 -5.60 13.21
N ALA A 84 -10.18 -6.04 14.38
CA ALA A 84 -11.37 -6.89 14.51
C ALA A 84 -12.67 -6.07 14.44
N SER A 85 -13.69 -6.64 13.80
CA SER A 85 -15.07 -6.15 13.86
C SER A 85 -15.71 -6.45 15.20
N THR A 86 -16.70 -5.65 15.60
CA THR A 86 -17.41 -5.80 16.87
C THR A 86 -18.91 -5.65 16.71
N HIS A 87 -19.69 -6.05 17.71
CA HIS A 87 -21.14 -5.92 17.72
C HIS A 87 -21.68 -5.61 19.12
N GLY A 88 -22.91 -5.17 19.19
CA GLY A 88 -23.59 -4.91 20.45
C GLY A 88 -25.04 -4.49 20.25
N ALA A 89 -25.67 -4.04 21.34
CA ALA A 89 -26.96 -3.42 21.30
C ALA A 89 -26.94 -2.09 22.08
N SER A 90 -27.73 -1.13 21.62
CA SER A 90 -27.96 0.14 22.28
C SER A 90 -28.90 -0.03 23.48
N ALA A 91 -29.01 0.96 24.36
CA ALA A 91 -29.90 0.92 25.54
C ALA A 91 -31.37 0.70 25.15
N ASP A 92 -31.81 1.14 23.97
CA ASP A 92 -33.15 0.91 23.42
C ASP A 92 -33.29 -0.48 22.75
N GLY A 93 -32.25 -1.33 22.82
CA GLY A 93 -32.24 -2.68 22.26
C GLY A 93 -31.96 -2.74 20.75
N ALA A 94 -31.67 -1.63 20.09
CA ALA A 94 -31.27 -1.63 18.69
C ALA A 94 -29.87 -2.29 18.53
N GLU A 95 -29.78 -3.27 17.63
CA GLU A 95 -28.52 -3.98 17.38
C GLU A 95 -27.65 -3.23 16.38
N TRP A 96 -26.36 -3.27 16.61
CA TRP A 96 -25.37 -2.67 15.72
C TRP A 96 -24.20 -3.63 15.47
N LEU A 97 -23.59 -3.48 14.29
CA LEU A 97 -22.27 -4.04 13.97
C LEU A 97 -21.31 -2.88 13.70
N PHE A 98 -20.08 -3.09 14.07
CA PHE A 98 -18.96 -2.27 13.63
C PHE A 98 -18.04 -3.14 12.77
N LEU A 99 -18.02 -2.86 11.48
CA LEU A 99 -17.23 -3.60 10.50
C LEU A 99 -15.89 -2.91 10.34
N ALA A 100 -14.85 -3.51 10.91
CA ALA A 100 -13.49 -2.98 10.81
C ALA A 100 -13.04 -2.98 9.34
N ALA A 101 -12.64 -1.81 8.85
CA ALA A 101 -12.22 -1.61 7.46
C ALA A 101 -11.22 -0.46 7.38
N PRO A 102 -10.15 -0.56 6.57
CA PRO A 102 -9.17 0.51 6.43
C PRO A 102 -9.68 1.70 5.62
N ARG A 103 -10.76 1.51 4.85
CA ARG A 103 -11.44 2.52 4.01
C ARG A 103 -12.95 2.31 4.05
N GLU A 104 -13.70 3.42 3.86
CA GLU A 104 -15.17 3.40 3.88
C GLU A 104 -15.76 2.42 2.85
N GLU A 105 -15.23 2.40 1.64
CA GLU A 105 -15.69 1.54 0.55
C GLU A 105 -15.66 0.06 0.93
N ILE A 106 -14.60 -0.40 1.57
CA ILE A 106 -14.46 -1.78 2.06
C ILE A 106 -15.55 -2.09 3.09
N GLY A 107 -15.79 -1.16 4.03
CA GLY A 107 -16.88 -1.29 5.01
C GLY A 107 -18.26 -1.38 4.36
N VAL A 108 -18.52 -0.59 3.33
CA VAL A 108 -19.79 -0.60 2.57
C VAL A 108 -19.97 -1.92 1.81
N ILE A 109 -18.92 -2.45 1.20
CA ILE A 109 -18.98 -3.75 0.50
C ILE A 109 -19.29 -4.87 1.50
N LEU A 110 -18.62 -4.89 2.66
CA LEU A 110 -18.91 -5.85 3.73
C LEU A 110 -20.36 -5.75 4.20
N ALA A 111 -20.87 -4.54 4.46
CA ALA A 111 -22.24 -4.32 4.89
C ALA A 111 -23.28 -4.85 3.89
N ARG A 112 -23.10 -4.56 2.59
CA ARG A 112 -23.95 -5.04 1.50
C ARG A 112 -23.87 -6.57 1.35
N GLY A 113 -22.68 -7.13 1.48
CA GLY A 113 -22.47 -8.59 1.44
C GLY A 113 -23.21 -9.28 2.58
N LEU A 114 -23.05 -8.80 3.81
CA LEU A 114 -23.78 -9.32 4.97
C LEU A 114 -25.31 -9.18 4.82
N GLU A 115 -25.79 -8.09 4.25
CA GLU A 115 -27.22 -7.92 3.97
C GLU A 115 -27.72 -8.96 2.97
N SER A 116 -26.94 -9.23 1.91
CA SER A 116 -27.26 -10.27 0.92
C SER A 116 -27.29 -11.66 1.55
N VAL A 117 -26.31 -11.98 2.38
CA VAL A 117 -26.27 -13.23 3.16
C VAL A 117 -27.50 -13.37 4.05
N LEU A 118 -27.87 -12.32 4.80
CA LEU A 118 -29.07 -12.31 5.65
C LEU A 118 -30.37 -12.57 4.88
N ARG A 119 -30.47 -12.03 3.66
CA ARG A 119 -31.67 -12.24 2.81
C ARG A 119 -31.80 -13.66 2.29
N MET A 120 -30.71 -14.41 2.23
CA MET A 120 -30.67 -15.80 1.73
C MET A 120 -30.87 -16.83 2.84
N LEU A 121 -30.74 -16.45 4.11
CA LEU A 121 -30.97 -17.37 5.24
C LEU A 121 -32.47 -17.76 5.35
N PRO A 122 -32.77 -19.05 5.64
CA PRO A 122 -31.88 -20.15 6.04
C PRO A 122 -31.28 -20.97 4.86
N GLY A 123 -31.35 -20.48 3.63
CA GLY A 123 -30.76 -21.15 2.44
C GLY A 123 -29.23 -21.02 2.37
N ALA A 124 -28.67 -21.35 1.20
CA ALA A 124 -27.22 -21.35 0.96
C ALA A 124 -26.71 -19.96 0.53
N PRO A 125 -25.98 -19.20 1.36
CA PRO A 125 -25.47 -17.86 1.04
C PRO A 125 -24.13 -17.87 0.29
N ALA A 126 -23.64 -19.01 -0.21
CA ALA A 126 -22.34 -19.14 -0.85
C ALA A 126 -22.14 -18.12 -1.99
N ASP A 127 -23.12 -17.98 -2.89
CA ASP A 127 -23.03 -17.03 -4.00
C ASP A 127 -22.92 -15.57 -3.53
N ALA A 128 -23.58 -15.21 -2.43
CA ALA A 128 -23.49 -13.86 -1.85
C ALA A 128 -22.10 -13.61 -1.23
N ILE A 129 -21.50 -14.62 -0.62
CA ILE A 129 -20.15 -14.57 -0.06
C ILE A 129 -19.13 -14.44 -1.18
N ASP A 130 -19.21 -15.27 -2.20
CA ASP A 130 -18.33 -15.21 -3.36
C ASP A 130 -18.42 -13.88 -4.11
N ALA A 131 -19.64 -13.35 -4.27
CA ALA A 131 -19.84 -12.04 -4.88
C ALA A 131 -19.20 -10.93 -4.02
N THR A 132 -19.30 -11.04 -2.70
CA THR A 132 -18.67 -10.09 -1.76
C THR A 132 -17.15 -10.18 -1.81
N LEU A 133 -16.58 -11.38 -1.83
CA LEU A 133 -15.14 -11.61 -1.96
C LEU A 133 -14.60 -11.01 -3.26
N ARG A 134 -15.26 -11.26 -4.40
CA ARG A 134 -14.87 -10.65 -5.67
C ARG A 134 -14.94 -9.12 -5.62
N ALA A 135 -15.96 -8.55 -4.99
CA ALA A 135 -16.09 -7.11 -4.82
C ALA A 135 -15.01 -6.53 -3.90
N LEU A 136 -14.65 -7.21 -2.81
CA LEU A 136 -13.56 -6.81 -1.92
C LEU A 136 -12.20 -6.81 -2.64
N VAL A 137 -11.91 -7.90 -3.36
CA VAL A 137 -10.66 -8.01 -4.14
C VAL A 137 -10.58 -6.93 -5.21
N ALA A 138 -11.70 -6.66 -5.92
CA ALA A 138 -11.74 -5.62 -6.94
C ALA A 138 -11.63 -4.20 -6.36
N ALA A 139 -12.23 -3.96 -5.19
CA ALA A 139 -12.14 -2.66 -4.50
C ALA A 139 -10.79 -2.48 -3.81
N TRP A 140 -10.13 -3.58 -3.41
CA TRP A 140 -8.78 -3.55 -2.84
C TRP A 140 -7.72 -3.52 -3.94
N ASP A 141 -7.92 -2.70 -4.97
CA ASP A 141 -6.93 -2.41 -6.00
C ASP A 141 -5.88 -1.41 -5.45
N VAL A 142 -5.33 -1.74 -4.28
CA VAL A 142 -4.23 -1.00 -3.66
C VAL A 142 -2.93 -1.52 -4.25
N PRO A 143 -2.03 -0.64 -4.72
CA PRO A 143 -0.72 -1.07 -5.17
C PRO A 143 -0.03 -1.95 -4.12
N ILE A 144 0.54 -3.07 -4.55
CA ILE A 144 1.11 -4.10 -3.65
C ILE A 144 2.13 -3.51 -2.65
N GLU A 145 2.91 -2.53 -3.09
CA GLU A 145 3.88 -1.85 -2.24
C GLU A 145 3.21 -1.02 -1.16
N THR A 146 2.14 -0.30 -1.50
CA THR A 146 1.38 0.50 -0.53
C THR A 146 0.71 -0.42 0.49
N ALA A 147 0.14 -1.54 0.04
CA ALA A 147 -0.47 -2.54 0.92
C ALA A 147 0.56 -3.14 1.90
N ARG A 148 1.75 -3.52 1.41
CA ARG A 148 2.85 -4.04 2.24
C ARG A 148 3.38 -3.00 3.22
N LEU A 149 3.58 -1.76 2.78
CA LEU A 149 4.02 -0.68 3.65
C LEU A 149 2.98 -0.37 4.73
N HIS A 150 1.69 -0.38 4.39
CA HIS A 150 0.60 -0.24 5.36
C HIS A 150 0.59 -1.37 6.39
N ALA A 151 0.74 -2.62 5.95
CA ALA A 151 0.80 -3.78 6.85
C ALA A 151 2.00 -3.68 7.81
N ALA A 152 3.20 -3.41 7.29
CA ALA A 152 4.41 -3.25 8.09
C ALA A 152 4.32 -2.07 9.08
N ALA A 153 3.72 -0.94 8.67
CA ALA A 153 3.48 0.19 9.56
C ALA A 153 2.57 -0.19 10.72
N ARG A 154 1.50 -0.93 10.44
CA ARG A 154 0.57 -1.42 11.46
C ARG A 154 1.23 -2.37 12.45
N GLU A 155 2.04 -3.32 11.96
CA GLU A 155 2.82 -4.24 12.81
C GLU A 155 3.80 -3.50 13.70
N ALA A 156 4.46 -2.46 13.16
CA ALA A 156 5.37 -1.60 13.92
C ALA A 156 4.64 -0.60 14.84
N GLY A 157 3.30 -0.58 14.87
CA GLY A 157 2.49 0.38 15.65
C GLY A 157 2.63 1.83 15.18
N ILE A 158 3.06 2.04 13.93
CA ILE A 158 3.17 3.34 13.28
C ILE A 158 1.80 3.70 12.71
N PRO A 159 1.22 4.88 13.06
CA PRO A 159 -0.02 5.34 12.47
C PRO A 159 0.08 5.38 10.95
N ALA A 160 -0.85 4.76 10.25
CA ALA A 160 -0.92 4.74 8.80
C ALA A 160 -2.36 4.92 8.35
N ARG A 161 -2.61 5.82 7.37
CA ARG A 161 -3.94 6.10 6.86
C ARG A 161 -3.90 6.40 5.37
N PHE A 162 -4.75 5.72 4.61
CA PHE A 162 -4.96 6.06 3.20
C PHE A 162 -5.60 7.45 3.07
N LEU A 163 -5.17 8.21 2.08
CA LEU A 163 -5.68 9.54 1.75
C LEU A 163 -6.69 9.52 0.61
N ASP A 164 -6.60 8.50 -0.24
CA ASP A 164 -7.42 8.35 -1.44
C ASP A 164 -8.11 6.98 -1.49
N ALA A 165 -9.15 6.88 -2.30
CA ALA A 165 -9.90 5.66 -2.50
C ALA A 165 -9.13 4.59 -3.28
N SER A 166 -8.16 4.99 -4.12
CA SER A 166 -7.31 4.05 -4.88
C SER A 166 -6.20 3.42 -4.04
N GLY A 167 -5.96 3.93 -2.81
CA GLY A 167 -4.89 3.46 -1.95
C GLY A 167 -3.49 3.78 -2.49
N THR A 168 -3.36 4.75 -3.40
CA THR A 168 -2.08 5.17 -3.94
C THR A 168 -1.36 6.16 -3.03
N ALA A 169 -2.12 6.90 -2.22
CA ALA A 169 -1.59 7.88 -1.28
C ALA A 169 -1.88 7.50 0.18
N MET A 170 -0.88 7.65 1.03
CA MET A 170 -0.96 7.30 2.46
C MET A 170 -0.18 8.30 3.32
N VAL A 171 -0.68 8.57 4.51
CA VAL A 171 0.08 9.24 5.58
C VAL A 171 0.61 8.20 6.54
N LEU A 172 1.89 8.28 6.84
CA LEU A 172 2.58 7.55 7.90
C LEU A 172 2.92 8.52 9.03
N GLY A 173 2.69 8.11 10.28
CA GLY A 173 2.96 8.97 11.46
C GLY A 173 1.90 10.04 11.69
N LEU A 174 2.17 10.95 12.63
CA LEU A 174 1.25 12.00 13.09
C LEU A 174 1.95 13.34 13.24
N GLY A 175 1.21 14.44 13.00
CA GLY A 175 1.66 15.81 13.22
C GLY A 175 2.97 16.12 12.48
N ALA A 176 3.91 16.78 13.14
CA ALA A 176 5.22 17.12 12.58
C ALA A 176 6.09 15.88 12.23
N ARG A 177 5.72 14.72 12.72
CA ARG A 177 6.42 13.44 12.44
C ARG A 177 5.83 12.68 11.26
N ARG A 178 4.75 13.18 10.65
CA ARG A 178 4.12 12.54 9.50
C ARG A 178 5.01 12.52 8.27
N ARG A 179 4.84 11.48 7.44
CA ARG A 179 5.41 11.38 6.10
C ARG A 179 4.28 11.10 5.11
N LEU A 180 4.32 11.76 3.97
CA LEU A 180 3.43 11.45 2.86
C LEU A 180 4.08 10.40 1.98
N TYR A 181 3.32 9.37 1.66
CA TYR A 181 3.69 8.35 0.71
C TYR A 181 2.70 8.36 -0.45
N HIS A 182 3.19 8.45 -1.67
CA HIS A 182 2.37 8.41 -2.86
C HIS A 182 3.07 7.59 -3.94
N MET A 183 2.44 6.49 -4.34
CA MET A 183 2.91 5.64 -5.45
C MET A 183 4.43 5.37 -5.43
N HIS A 184 4.99 5.08 -4.26
CA HIS A 184 6.41 4.75 -4.04
C HIS A 184 7.34 5.95 -3.78
N SER A 185 6.85 7.18 -3.95
CA SER A 185 7.57 8.40 -3.64
C SER A 185 7.23 8.87 -2.22
N LEU A 186 8.23 9.29 -1.46
CA LEU A 186 8.08 9.85 -0.13
C LEU A 186 8.37 11.35 -0.20
N GLY A 187 7.36 12.11 0.07
CA GLY A 187 7.04 13.50 -0.13
C GLY A 187 8.06 14.63 0.01
N ASP A 188 9.34 14.34 0.21
CA ASP A 188 10.37 15.40 0.35
C ASP A 188 11.42 15.37 -0.79
N ALA A 189 11.26 14.47 -1.77
CA ALA A 189 12.21 14.29 -2.86
C ALA A 189 11.83 15.15 -4.07
N SER A 190 12.15 16.43 -4.01
CA SER A 190 11.92 17.34 -5.12
C SER A 190 13.01 17.24 -6.20
N GLY A 191 12.63 17.20 -7.47
CA GLY A 191 13.54 17.31 -8.62
C GLY A 191 14.30 16.02 -8.95
N LEU A 192 14.88 15.31 -7.99
CA LEU A 192 15.57 14.04 -8.22
C LEU A 192 14.60 12.93 -8.68
N ASP A 193 13.35 12.95 -8.22
CA ASP A 193 12.31 12.04 -8.69
C ASP A 193 12.08 12.21 -10.20
N ALA A 194 11.95 13.45 -10.66
CA ALA A 194 11.75 13.75 -12.08
C ALA A 194 12.97 13.34 -12.93
N ILE A 195 14.18 13.50 -12.40
CA ILE A 195 15.43 13.05 -13.08
C ILE A 195 15.47 11.52 -13.14
N ALA A 196 15.14 10.84 -12.05
CA ALA A 196 15.17 9.39 -11.99
C ALA A 196 14.10 8.74 -12.91
N ASP A 197 12.95 9.38 -13.06
CA ASP A 197 11.89 8.92 -13.97
C ASP A 197 12.19 9.19 -15.46
N ASP A 198 13.10 10.14 -15.78
CA ASP A 198 13.56 10.43 -17.13
C ASP A 198 14.84 9.63 -17.47
N LYS A 199 14.71 8.65 -18.36
CA LYS A 199 15.81 7.74 -18.73
C LYS A 199 17.00 8.46 -19.39
N ILE A 200 16.76 9.57 -20.10
CA ILE A 200 17.83 10.38 -20.71
C ILE A 200 18.58 11.14 -19.62
N ALA A 201 17.86 11.80 -18.72
CA ALA A 201 18.45 12.55 -17.62
C ALA A 201 19.25 11.64 -16.68
N THR A 202 18.67 10.49 -16.31
CA THR A 202 19.34 9.47 -15.49
C THR A 202 20.62 8.98 -16.15
N SER A 203 20.56 8.59 -17.43
CA SER A 203 21.73 8.12 -18.18
C SER A 203 22.82 9.20 -18.27
N SER A 204 22.43 10.46 -18.49
CA SER A 204 23.36 11.58 -18.54
C SER A 204 24.08 11.80 -17.20
N MET A 205 23.37 11.70 -16.09
CA MET A 205 23.96 11.79 -14.74
C MET A 205 24.91 10.63 -14.44
N LEU A 206 24.51 9.40 -14.77
CA LEU A 206 25.34 8.20 -14.59
C LEU A 206 26.62 8.31 -15.40
N ALA A 207 26.53 8.69 -16.69
CA ALA A 207 27.67 8.86 -17.58
C ALA A 207 28.61 9.96 -17.07
N ALA A 208 28.08 11.12 -16.64
CA ALA A 208 28.88 12.21 -16.05
C ALA A 208 29.62 11.77 -14.78
N ALA A 209 29.07 10.82 -14.02
CA ALA A 209 29.71 10.23 -12.84
C ALA A 209 30.65 9.06 -13.18
N GLY A 210 30.85 8.74 -14.46
CA GLY A 210 31.68 7.61 -14.91
C GLY A 210 31.11 6.25 -14.50
N ILE A 211 29.78 6.14 -14.38
CA ILE A 211 29.07 4.89 -14.12
C ILE A 211 28.60 4.33 -15.48
N PRO A 212 28.98 3.09 -15.85
CA PRO A 212 28.55 2.47 -17.09
C PRO A 212 27.03 2.40 -17.19
N CYS A 213 26.46 2.94 -18.26
CA CYS A 213 25.03 2.98 -18.52
C CYS A 213 24.76 2.85 -20.03
N THR A 214 23.51 2.66 -20.42
CA THR A 214 23.07 2.78 -21.80
C THR A 214 22.96 4.27 -22.18
N HIS A 215 23.03 4.56 -23.49
CA HIS A 215 22.95 5.94 -24.01
C HIS A 215 21.67 6.09 -24.84
N PRO A 216 20.50 6.29 -24.21
CA PRO A 216 19.24 6.43 -24.93
C PRO A 216 19.20 7.73 -25.74
N VAL A 217 18.78 7.63 -26.99
CA VAL A 217 18.60 8.76 -27.90
C VAL A 217 17.11 8.91 -28.23
N ARG A 218 16.58 10.12 -28.08
CA ARG A 218 15.19 10.44 -28.41
C ARG A 218 14.97 10.34 -29.91
N VAL A 219 13.86 9.73 -30.31
CA VAL A 219 13.45 9.57 -31.71
C VAL A 219 12.00 9.99 -31.92
N THR A 220 11.74 10.70 -33.01
CA THR A 220 10.45 11.35 -33.26
C THR A 220 9.64 10.70 -34.39
N SER A 221 10.29 9.91 -35.24
CA SER A 221 9.65 9.24 -36.35
C SER A 221 10.25 7.85 -36.61
N PRO A 222 9.59 6.96 -37.38
CA PRO A 222 10.15 5.67 -37.79
C PRO A 222 11.47 5.80 -38.54
N ARG A 223 11.58 6.81 -39.39
CA ARG A 223 12.84 7.08 -40.16
C ARG A 223 13.96 7.55 -39.25
N ASP A 224 13.62 8.37 -38.26
CA ASP A 224 14.55 8.85 -37.24
C ASP A 224 15.05 7.70 -36.35
N ALA A 225 14.15 6.81 -35.96
CA ALA A 225 14.48 5.61 -35.18
C ALA A 225 15.45 4.68 -35.97
N VAL A 226 15.20 4.44 -37.25
CA VAL A 226 16.11 3.64 -38.11
C VAL A 226 17.46 4.31 -38.25
N ARG A 227 17.50 5.62 -38.50
CA ARG A 227 18.77 6.38 -38.60
C ARG A 227 19.57 6.26 -37.30
N THR A 228 18.93 6.45 -36.17
CA THR A 228 19.55 6.32 -34.85
C THR A 228 20.02 4.89 -34.60
N ALA A 229 19.19 3.88 -34.90
CA ALA A 229 19.57 2.47 -34.75
C ALA A 229 20.81 2.09 -35.55
N ARG A 230 20.91 2.56 -36.79
CA ARG A 230 22.11 2.37 -37.64
C ARG A 230 23.35 3.04 -37.06
N ALA A 231 23.19 4.25 -36.50
CA ALA A 231 24.29 4.98 -35.85
C ALA A 231 24.73 4.32 -34.53
N THR A 232 23.79 3.79 -33.75
CA THR A 232 24.06 3.05 -32.51
C THR A 232 24.69 1.69 -32.75
N GLY A 233 24.35 1.04 -33.88
CA GLY A 233 24.76 -0.32 -34.20
C GLY A 233 23.77 -1.37 -33.71
N TYR A 234 23.37 -2.26 -34.64
CA TYR A 234 22.45 -3.36 -34.31
C TYR A 234 23.10 -4.45 -33.45
N PRO A 235 22.36 -5.14 -32.60
CA PRO A 235 20.94 -4.93 -32.27
C PRO A 235 20.71 -3.76 -31.31
N VAL A 236 19.50 -3.15 -31.39
CA VAL A 236 19.08 -2.04 -30.53
C VAL A 236 17.83 -2.36 -29.69
N VAL A 237 17.56 -1.49 -28.74
CA VAL A 237 16.31 -1.46 -27.96
C VAL A 237 15.53 -0.21 -28.34
N LEU A 238 14.21 -0.33 -28.48
CA LEU A 238 13.29 0.79 -28.62
C LEU A 238 12.29 0.77 -27.47
N LYS A 239 12.15 1.88 -26.75
CA LYS A 239 11.32 1.97 -25.56
C LYS A 239 10.75 3.38 -25.36
N PRO A 240 9.62 3.57 -24.63
CA PRO A 240 9.20 4.89 -24.17
C PRO A 240 10.17 5.45 -23.12
N ASN A 241 10.35 6.79 -23.10
CA ASN A 241 11.15 7.47 -22.08
C ASN A 241 10.51 7.29 -20.68
N MET A 242 9.22 7.57 -20.59
CA MET A 242 8.44 7.36 -19.37
C MET A 242 7.54 6.13 -19.56
N SER A 243 7.91 5.02 -18.98
CA SER A 243 7.12 3.78 -19.00
C SER A 243 7.42 2.95 -17.76
N TRP A 244 6.41 2.22 -17.30
CA TRP A 244 6.51 1.30 -16.18
C TRP A 244 6.32 -0.13 -16.65
N GLN A 245 6.87 -1.08 -15.90
CA GLN A 245 6.65 -2.51 -16.12
C GLN A 245 7.01 -2.98 -17.55
N GLN A 246 8.00 -2.32 -18.18
CA GLN A 246 8.47 -2.63 -19.54
C GLN A 246 7.39 -2.54 -20.64
N VAL A 247 6.28 -1.84 -20.40
CA VAL A 247 5.25 -1.61 -21.43
C VAL A 247 5.83 -0.82 -22.59
N GLY A 248 5.67 -1.33 -23.81
CA GLY A 248 6.19 -0.70 -25.03
C GLY A 248 7.71 -0.84 -25.24
N VAL A 249 8.39 -1.71 -24.48
CA VAL A 249 9.82 -2.00 -24.63
C VAL A 249 10.03 -3.14 -25.64
N PHE A 250 10.80 -2.87 -26.69
CA PHE A 250 11.18 -3.85 -27.72
C PHE A 250 12.70 -4.01 -27.74
N THR A 251 13.18 -5.22 -27.54
CA THR A 251 14.60 -5.54 -27.39
C THR A 251 15.10 -6.42 -28.53
N GLY A 252 16.41 -6.40 -28.78
CA GLY A 252 17.02 -7.28 -29.78
C GLY A 252 16.66 -6.95 -31.23
N LEU A 253 16.27 -5.71 -31.50
CA LEU A 253 15.92 -5.27 -32.87
C LEU A 253 17.16 -5.25 -33.76
N ALA A 254 17.19 -6.15 -34.73
CA ALA A 254 18.38 -6.41 -35.56
C ALA A 254 18.28 -5.88 -37.01
N SER A 255 17.17 -5.21 -37.35
CA SER A 255 16.97 -4.69 -38.73
C SER A 255 16.12 -3.41 -38.72
N ASP A 256 16.19 -2.66 -39.81
CA ASP A 256 15.39 -1.46 -40.07
C ASP A 256 13.89 -1.75 -39.94
N ASP A 257 13.42 -2.85 -40.55
CA ASP A 257 12.02 -3.24 -40.55
C ASP A 257 11.54 -3.56 -39.11
N ALA A 258 12.38 -4.26 -38.34
CA ALA A 258 12.07 -4.53 -36.93
C ALA A 258 11.94 -3.23 -36.12
N VAL A 259 12.83 -2.27 -36.33
CA VAL A 259 12.80 -0.95 -35.68
C VAL A 259 11.57 -0.15 -36.10
N MET A 260 11.22 -0.12 -37.38
CA MET A 260 10.01 0.57 -37.87
C MET A 260 8.74 -0.03 -37.29
N HIS A 261 8.66 -1.36 -37.22
CA HIS A 261 7.53 -2.07 -36.64
C HIS A 261 7.42 -1.77 -35.14
N ALA A 262 8.53 -1.89 -34.42
CA ALA A 262 8.60 -1.59 -32.98
C ALA A 262 8.20 -0.14 -32.67
N PHE A 263 8.67 0.83 -33.50
CA PHE A 263 8.30 2.24 -33.30
C PHE A 263 6.79 2.45 -33.39
N ARG A 264 6.12 1.88 -34.41
CA ARG A 264 4.67 2.00 -34.57
C ARG A 264 3.92 1.34 -33.40
N ALA A 265 4.40 0.21 -32.92
CA ALA A 265 3.81 -0.49 -31.79
C ALA A 265 4.03 0.28 -30.47
N ALA A 266 5.25 0.72 -30.18
CA ALA A 266 5.57 1.51 -28.99
C ALA A 266 4.82 2.84 -28.95
N ARG A 267 4.62 3.49 -30.12
CA ARG A 267 3.90 4.76 -30.20
C ARG A 267 2.44 4.67 -29.76
N ARG A 268 1.79 3.52 -29.96
CA ARG A 268 0.43 3.30 -29.45
C ARG A 268 0.39 3.29 -27.92
N HIS A 269 1.42 2.77 -27.27
CA HIS A 269 1.55 2.77 -25.81
C HIS A 269 2.03 4.13 -25.28
N ALA A 270 3.03 4.73 -25.90
CA ALA A 270 3.55 6.04 -25.52
C ALA A 270 2.54 7.15 -25.71
N GLY A 271 1.66 7.07 -26.72
CA GLY A 271 0.60 8.04 -26.97
C GLY A 271 -0.40 8.18 -25.80
N ALA A 272 -0.68 7.09 -25.11
CA ALA A 272 -1.52 7.08 -23.92
C ALA A 272 -0.83 7.72 -22.69
N LEU A 273 0.52 7.75 -22.68
CA LEU A 273 1.35 8.28 -21.59
C LEU A 273 1.99 9.64 -21.91
N GLY A 274 1.79 10.18 -23.14
CA GLY A 274 2.34 11.48 -23.57
C GLY A 274 3.86 11.51 -23.71
N GLY A 275 4.53 10.34 -23.84
CA GLY A 275 5.97 10.22 -23.74
C GLY A 275 6.71 10.10 -25.10
N ASP A 276 7.98 10.51 -25.07
CA ASP A 276 8.94 10.31 -26.17
C ASP A 276 9.37 8.85 -26.29
N LEU A 277 9.76 8.44 -27.51
CA LEU A 277 10.39 7.15 -27.75
C LEU A 277 11.91 7.30 -27.81
N LEU A 278 12.61 6.27 -27.35
CA LEU A 278 14.06 6.20 -27.27
C LEU A 278 14.58 5.00 -28.04
N VAL A 279 15.74 5.15 -28.63
CA VAL A 279 16.57 4.06 -29.18
C VAL A 279 17.88 4.03 -28.39
N GLU A 280 18.30 2.85 -27.98
CA GLU A 280 19.56 2.62 -27.27
C GLU A 280 20.20 1.29 -27.70
N GLU A 281 21.46 1.08 -27.36
CA GLU A 281 22.15 -0.19 -27.59
C GLU A 281 21.52 -1.35 -26.83
N HIS A 282 21.43 -2.51 -27.48
CA HIS A 282 21.02 -3.74 -26.80
C HIS A 282 22.22 -4.36 -26.08
N ARG A 283 22.16 -4.39 -24.75
CA ARG A 283 23.18 -5.03 -23.90
C ARG A 283 22.75 -6.42 -23.45
N PRO A 284 23.57 -7.44 -23.68
CA PRO A 284 23.29 -8.77 -23.11
C PRO A 284 23.63 -8.82 -21.62
N GLY A 285 22.79 -9.48 -20.84
CA GLY A 285 23.01 -9.66 -19.39
C GLY A 285 21.78 -10.24 -18.72
N LEU A 286 21.95 -10.66 -17.49
CA LEU A 286 20.84 -10.98 -16.59
C LEU A 286 20.33 -9.67 -15.99
N TYR A 287 19.03 -9.53 -15.93
CA TYR A 287 18.40 -8.42 -15.22
C TYR A 287 18.64 -8.57 -13.72
N VAL A 288 19.21 -7.55 -13.12
CA VAL A 288 19.44 -7.43 -11.68
C VAL A 288 18.70 -6.21 -11.17
N ARG A 289 17.91 -6.42 -10.15
CA ARG A 289 17.23 -5.36 -9.38
C ARG A 289 17.87 -5.23 -8.02
N ALA A 290 18.30 -4.04 -7.67
CA ALA A 290 18.68 -3.70 -6.30
C ALA A 290 17.68 -2.71 -5.71
N THR A 291 17.38 -2.90 -4.42
CA THR A 291 16.60 -1.95 -3.62
C THR A 291 17.51 -1.33 -2.57
N VAL A 292 17.55 -0.01 -2.54
CA VAL A 292 18.37 0.77 -1.61
C VAL A 292 17.45 1.66 -0.77
N ILE A 293 17.62 1.64 0.55
CA ILE A 293 16.87 2.45 1.50
C ILE A 293 17.86 3.26 2.35
N GLY A 294 17.74 4.59 2.33
CA GLY A 294 18.62 5.47 3.08
C GLY A 294 20.12 5.26 2.79
N GLY A 295 20.46 4.89 1.55
CA GLY A 295 21.81 4.56 1.11
C GLY A 295 22.25 3.11 1.43
N ALA A 296 21.48 2.35 2.22
CA ALA A 296 21.78 0.95 2.52
C ALA A 296 21.17 0.01 1.47
N ILE A 297 21.94 -0.96 1.00
CA ILE A 297 21.48 -1.99 0.05
C ILE A 297 20.68 -3.04 0.82
N GLU A 298 19.36 -3.02 0.68
CA GLU A 298 18.44 -3.94 1.36
C GLU A 298 18.18 -5.23 0.55
N SER A 299 18.19 -5.14 -0.78
CA SER A 299 17.96 -6.31 -1.63
C SER A 299 18.77 -6.21 -2.92
N ILE A 300 19.35 -7.33 -3.35
CA ILE A 300 19.90 -7.55 -4.68
C ILE A 300 19.35 -8.88 -5.17
N ALA A 301 18.62 -8.85 -6.28
CA ALA A 301 18.02 -10.04 -6.87
C ALA A 301 18.22 -10.05 -8.38
N SER A 302 18.48 -11.22 -8.94
CA SER A 302 18.48 -11.43 -10.40
C SER A 302 17.18 -12.09 -10.82
N ALA A 303 16.59 -11.61 -11.92
CA ALA A 303 15.37 -12.19 -12.46
C ALA A 303 15.67 -13.04 -13.68
N THR A 304 14.99 -14.18 -13.77
CA THR A 304 14.98 -15.03 -14.96
C THR A 304 13.69 -14.82 -15.73
N THR A 305 13.79 -14.70 -17.05
CA THR A 305 12.60 -14.60 -17.93
C THR A 305 11.69 -15.81 -17.71
N PRO A 306 10.39 -15.61 -17.44
CA PRO A 306 9.44 -16.70 -17.30
C PRO A 306 9.34 -17.50 -18.59
N ARG A 307 9.44 -18.81 -18.49
CA ARG A 307 9.38 -19.71 -19.65
C ARG A 307 8.46 -20.88 -19.37
N VAL A 308 7.74 -21.31 -20.40
CA VAL A 308 6.98 -22.55 -20.41
C VAL A 308 7.61 -23.52 -21.41
N THR A 309 7.35 -24.82 -21.22
CA THR A 309 7.77 -25.85 -22.16
C THR A 309 6.57 -26.26 -23.00
N GLY A 310 6.67 -26.16 -24.31
CA GLY A 310 5.66 -26.63 -25.24
C GLY A 310 5.37 -28.11 -25.06
N ASP A 311 4.14 -28.50 -25.12
CA ASP A 311 3.67 -29.89 -25.05
C ASP A 311 3.17 -30.43 -26.42
N GLY A 312 3.10 -29.55 -27.42
CA GLY A 312 2.59 -29.87 -28.76
C GLY A 312 1.07 -29.95 -28.83
N VAL A 313 0.35 -29.59 -27.77
CA VAL A 313 -1.10 -29.72 -27.64
C VAL A 313 -1.79 -28.41 -27.26
N HIS A 314 -1.25 -27.72 -26.25
CA HIS A 314 -1.85 -26.50 -25.71
C HIS A 314 -1.25 -25.24 -26.32
N THR A 315 -2.08 -24.21 -26.43
CA THR A 315 -1.63 -22.89 -26.88
C THR A 315 -0.66 -22.24 -25.89
N ALA A 316 0.17 -21.33 -26.36
CA ALA A 316 1.08 -20.56 -25.52
C ALA A 316 0.34 -19.83 -24.38
N GLU A 317 -0.88 -19.35 -24.63
CA GLU A 317 -1.73 -18.73 -23.62
C GLU A 317 -2.12 -19.71 -22.51
N VAL A 318 -2.58 -20.92 -22.86
CA VAL A 318 -2.97 -21.94 -21.87
C VAL A 318 -1.77 -22.39 -21.05
N LEU A 319 -0.61 -22.56 -21.68
CA LEU A 319 0.63 -22.94 -20.98
C LEU A 319 1.08 -21.82 -20.01
N ALA A 320 0.99 -20.55 -20.42
CA ALA A 320 1.30 -19.41 -19.57
C ALA A 320 0.33 -19.30 -18.38
N GLN A 321 -0.97 -19.49 -18.60
CA GLN A 321 -1.98 -19.47 -17.53
C GLN A 321 -1.75 -20.58 -16.50
N ARG A 322 -1.41 -21.79 -16.94
CA ARG A 322 -1.08 -22.90 -16.03
C ARG A 322 0.18 -22.63 -15.20
N ALA A 323 1.20 -22.05 -15.83
CA ALA A 323 2.44 -21.70 -15.14
C ALA A 323 2.23 -20.60 -14.10
N SER A 324 1.37 -19.62 -14.35
CA SER A 324 1.05 -18.55 -13.39
C SER A 324 0.14 -19.01 -12.24
N GLY A 325 -0.69 -20.04 -12.44
CA GLY A 325 -1.54 -20.62 -11.40
C GLY A 325 -0.81 -21.56 -10.41
N LEU A 326 0.45 -21.90 -10.71
CA LEU A 326 1.28 -22.78 -9.85
C LEU A 326 2.22 -22.01 -8.91
N ARG A 327 2.13 -20.68 -8.86
CA ARG A 327 3.00 -19.84 -8.02
C ARG A 327 2.26 -19.38 -6.79
N ASP A 328 2.71 -19.85 -5.63
CA ASP A 328 2.29 -19.39 -4.29
C ASP A 328 2.95 -18.05 -3.90
N ASP A 329 3.78 -17.46 -4.79
CA ASP A 329 4.42 -16.19 -4.55
C ASP A 329 3.67 -15.05 -5.27
N ASP A 330 3.72 -13.85 -4.71
CA ASP A 330 3.17 -12.59 -5.20
C ASP A 330 3.76 -12.14 -6.56
N SER A 331 4.20 -13.07 -7.40
CA SER A 331 4.68 -12.77 -8.73
C SER A 331 3.53 -12.22 -9.57
N PHE A 332 3.76 -11.07 -10.15
CA PHE A 332 2.81 -10.26 -10.92
C PHE A 332 1.92 -11.11 -11.84
N PRO A 333 0.60 -10.92 -11.81
CA PRO A 333 -0.27 -11.55 -12.78
C PRO A 333 0.11 -11.08 -14.19
N LEU A 334 0.43 -12.00 -15.07
CA LEU A 334 0.69 -11.75 -16.51
C LEU A 334 -0.55 -11.20 -17.25
N ARG A 335 -1.61 -10.84 -16.51
CA ARG A 335 -2.90 -10.40 -17.05
C ARG A 335 -2.91 -8.88 -17.23
N GLY A 336 -3.20 -8.44 -18.43
CA GLY A 336 -3.71 -7.08 -18.69
C GLY A 336 -2.74 -6.09 -19.32
N LEU A 337 -1.42 -6.36 -19.42
CA LEU A 337 -0.44 -5.37 -19.89
C LEU A 337 0.17 -5.66 -21.27
N GLY A 338 -0.35 -6.61 -22.04
CA GLY A 338 0.25 -6.99 -23.33
C GLY A 338 1.63 -7.65 -23.22
N ILE A 339 2.04 -8.04 -22.00
CA ILE A 339 3.38 -8.60 -21.72
C ILE A 339 3.55 -9.95 -22.38
N LEU A 340 2.53 -10.80 -22.29
CA LEU A 340 2.55 -12.11 -22.95
C LEU A 340 2.66 -11.97 -24.47
N GLU A 341 1.89 -11.06 -25.07
CA GLU A 341 1.92 -10.77 -26.49
C GLU A 341 3.29 -10.28 -26.94
N ALA A 342 3.88 -9.34 -26.21
CA ALA A 342 5.20 -8.81 -26.52
C ALA A 342 6.28 -9.90 -26.43
N ALA A 343 6.25 -10.74 -25.39
CA ALA A 343 7.18 -11.85 -25.22
C ALA A 343 7.03 -12.90 -26.32
N LEU A 344 5.81 -13.23 -26.73
CA LEU A 344 5.54 -14.20 -27.80
C LEU A 344 5.91 -13.64 -29.17
N ALA A 345 5.55 -12.38 -29.44
CA ALA A 345 5.85 -11.72 -30.72
C ALA A 345 7.37 -11.64 -30.98
N ALA A 346 8.19 -11.39 -29.93
CA ALA A 346 9.65 -11.42 -30.03
C ALA A 346 10.23 -12.78 -30.46
N GLN A 347 9.42 -13.84 -30.38
CA GLN A 347 9.78 -15.21 -30.78
C GLN A 347 9.00 -15.68 -32.04
N GLY A 348 8.29 -14.77 -32.72
CA GLY A 348 7.45 -15.10 -33.87
C GLY A 348 6.20 -15.90 -33.52
N LEU A 349 5.77 -15.87 -32.26
CA LEU A 349 4.62 -16.61 -31.76
C LEU A 349 3.46 -15.66 -31.41
N THR A 350 2.27 -16.23 -31.34
CA THR A 350 1.04 -15.57 -30.87
C THR A 350 0.45 -16.33 -29.69
N ARG A 351 -0.56 -15.78 -29.01
CA ARG A 351 -1.30 -16.48 -27.94
C ARG A 351 -1.88 -17.83 -28.40
N ALA A 352 -2.35 -17.88 -29.65
CA ALA A 352 -2.93 -19.08 -30.27
C ALA A 352 -1.88 -20.08 -30.79
N SER A 353 -0.60 -19.73 -30.84
CA SER A 353 0.46 -20.63 -31.28
C SER A 353 0.55 -21.84 -30.34
N ILE A 354 0.68 -23.05 -30.92
CA ILE A 354 0.90 -24.30 -30.19
C ILE A 354 2.41 -24.61 -30.26
N PRO A 355 3.18 -24.35 -29.19
CA PRO A 355 4.62 -24.62 -29.22
C PRO A 355 4.90 -26.12 -29.28
N ALA A 356 5.84 -26.51 -30.13
CA ALA A 356 6.25 -27.89 -30.29
C ALA A 356 6.70 -28.49 -28.94
N ARG A 357 6.52 -29.79 -28.77
CA ARG A 357 6.91 -30.51 -27.54
C ARG A 357 8.41 -30.29 -27.26
N GLY A 358 8.70 -29.85 -26.03
CA GLY A 358 10.07 -29.58 -25.59
C GLY A 358 10.59 -28.18 -25.93
N LEU A 359 9.89 -27.42 -26.78
CA LEU A 359 10.29 -26.03 -27.10
C LEU A 359 10.09 -25.14 -25.86
N ARG A 360 11.16 -24.46 -25.42
CA ARG A 360 11.10 -23.47 -24.33
C ARG A 360 10.71 -22.11 -24.85
N VAL A 361 9.52 -21.66 -24.49
CA VAL A 361 8.92 -20.38 -24.91
C VAL A 361 8.92 -19.39 -23.77
N ALA A 362 9.46 -18.18 -23.98
CA ALA A 362 9.33 -17.07 -23.04
C ALA A 362 7.88 -16.56 -23.05
N VAL A 363 7.29 -16.45 -21.88
CA VAL A 363 5.88 -16.00 -21.69
C VAL A 363 5.78 -14.70 -20.89
N GLY A 364 6.90 -14.05 -20.64
CA GLY A 364 7.00 -12.78 -19.94
C GLY A 364 8.37 -12.14 -20.15
N LEU A 365 8.54 -10.98 -19.54
CA LEU A 365 9.80 -10.25 -19.55
C LEU A 365 10.62 -10.57 -18.28
N SER A 366 11.92 -10.27 -18.28
CA SER A 366 12.81 -10.60 -17.15
C SER A 366 12.37 -9.94 -15.85
N SER A 367 11.86 -8.71 -15.89
CA SER A 367 11.32 -8.00 -14.71
C SER A 367 10.06 -8.63 -14.11
N HIS A 368 9.40 -9.54 -14.82
CA HIS A 368 8.22 -10.28 -14.37
C HIS A 368 8.54 -11.75 -14.08
N GLY A 369 9.80 -12.08 -14.04
CA GLY A 369 10.29 -13.43 -13.82
C GLY A 369 10.38 -13.82 -12.35
N THR A 370 10.95 -15.00 -12.13
CA THR A 370 11.31 -15.42 -10.78
C THR A 370 12.58 -14.71 -10.34
N PHE A 371 12.48 -13.99 -9.24
CA PHE A 371 13.63 -13.32 -8.64
C PHE A 371 14.38 -14.28 -7.73
N THR A 372 15.69 -14.35 -7.91
CA THR A 372 16.59 -15.07 -7.00
C THR A 372 17.42 -14.04 -6.25
N ASN A 373 17.17 -13.92 -4.96
CA ASN A 373 17.91 -13.02 -4.08
C ASN A 373 19.32 -13.56 -3.81
N PHE A 374 20.31 -12.68 -3.82
CA PHE A 374 21.70 -13.00 -3.48
C PHE A 374 22.40 -11.85 -2.73
N THR A 375 21.62 -11.03 -2.05
CA THR A 375 22.09 -9.84 -1.32
C THR A 375 23.31 -10.13 -0.45
N ASP A 376 23.23 -11.17 0.37
CA ASP A 376 24.27 -11.47 1.36
C ASP A 376 25.57 -12.01 0.72
N THR A 377 25.48 -12.58 -0.48
CA THR A 377 26.61 -13.13 -1.24
C THR A 377 27.01 -12.26 -2.43
N ALA A 378 26.43 -11.04 -2.54
CA ALA A 378 26.74 -10.15 -3.67
C ALA A 378 28.21 -9.71 -3.64
N PRO A 379 28.92 -9.80 -4.78
CA PRO A 379 30.31 -9.38 -4.87
C PRO A 379 30.53 -7.89 -4.59
N ALA A 380 31.72 -7.55 -4.08
CA ALA A 380 32.09 -6.17 -3.72
C ALA A 380 31.91 -5.18 -4.89
N THR A 381 32.38 -5.54 -6.09
CA THR A 381 32.28 -4.67 -7.27
C THR A 381 30.84 -4.33 -7.65
N LEU A 382 29.89 -5.25 -7.44
CA LEU A 382 28.49 -4.97 -7.64
C LEU A 382 27.93 -4.04 -6.53
N ARG A 383 28.33 -4.27 -5.28
CA ARG A 383 27.95 -3.39 -4.17
C ARG A 383 28.51 -1.98 -4.34
N ASP A 384 29.75 -1.85 -4.83
CA ASP A 384 30.41 -0.56 -5.03
C ASP A 384 29.68 0.30 -6.09
N VAL A 385 29.30 -0.31 -7.23
CA VAL A 385 28.55 0.44 -8.24
C VAL A 385 27.17 0.85 -7.73
N LEU A 386 26.47 -0.02 -6.98
CA LEU A 386 25.18 0.30 -6.38
C LEU A 386 25.29 1.45 -5.35
N ALA A 387 26.33 1.43 -4.52
CA ALA A 387 26.58 2.49 -3.55
C ALA A 387 26.90 3.84 -4.24
N ARG A 388 27.66 3.82 -5.34
CA ARG A 388 27.94 5.02 -6.15
C ARG A 388 26.65 5.58 -6.79
N VAL A 389 25.80 4.72 -7.33
CA VAL A 389 24.48 5.15 -7.85
C VAL A 389 23.63 5.74 -6.74
N ALA A 390 23.56 5.10 -5.57
CA ALA A 390 22.79 5.60 -4.43
C ALA A 390 23.29 6.95 -3.92
N ALA A 391 24.61 7.18 -3.94
CA ALA A 391 25.20 8.47 -3.58
C ALA A 391 24.88 9.57 -4.60
N LEU A 392 24.77 9.21 -5.89
CA LEU A 392 24.42 10.14 -6.96
C LEU A 392 22.93 10.53 -6.90
N PHE A 393 22.08 9.62 -6.44
CA PHE A 393 20.63 9.83 -6.24
C PHE A 393 20.29 9.67 -4.75
N PRO A 394 20.49 10.69 -3.91
CA PRO A 394 20.25 10.61 -2.45
C PRO A 394 18.76 10.64 -2.11
N LEU A 395 18.00 9.68 -2.66
CA LEU A 395 16.59 9.47 -2.38
C LEU A 395 16.42 8.55 -1.17
N PRO A 396 15.33 8.71 -0.39
CA PRO A 396 15.05 7.84 0.76
C PRO A 396 14.97 6.37 0.39
N ALA A 397 14.46 6.09 -0.80
CA ALA A 397 14.36 4.75 -1.35
C ALA A 397 14.55 4.78 -2.86
N LEU A 398 15.33 3.85 -3.39
CA LEU A 398 15.48 3.66 -4.83
C LEU A 398 15.50 2.20 -5.24
N GLY A 399 15.03 1.96 -6.46
CA GLY A 399 15.32 0.75 -7.21
C GLY A 399 16.40 1.04 -8.27
N ILE A 400 17.40 0.18 -8.38
CA ILE A 400 18.44 0.28 -9.38
C ILE A 400 18.37 -0.95 -10.27
N ASP A 401 18.21 -0.74 -11.58
CA ASP A 401 18.13 -1.79 -12.57
C ASP A 401 19.43 -1.89 -13.36
N LEU A 402 19.96 -3.09 -13.44
CA LEU A 402 21.21 -3.37 -14.13
C LEU A 402 21.05 -4.54 -15.11
N LEU A 403 21.88 -4.56 -16.15
CA LEU A 403 22.20 -5.76 -16.91
C LEU A 403 23.63 -6.20 -16.56
N VAL A 404 23.74 -7.38 -15.97
CA VAL A 404 25.01 -7.93 -15.50
C VAL A 404 25.20 -9.32 -16.09
N ARG A 405 26.32 -9.57 -16.77
CA ARG A 405 26.56 -10.87 -17.43
C ARG A 405 26.69 -12.01 -16.43
N ARG A 406 27.37 -11.75 -15.33
CA ARG A 406 27.67 -12.76 -14.29
C ARG A 406 27.48 -12.16 -12.89
N PRO A 407 26.24 -11.92 -12.44
CA PRO A 407 25.99 -11.14 -11.22
C PRO A 407 26.63 -11.72 -9.96
N ARG A 408 26.84 -13.03 -9.92
CA ARG A 408 27.51 -13.69 -8.78
C ARG A 408 29.05 -13.61 -8.82
N HIS A 409 29.63 -13.08 -9.92
CA HIS A 409 31.07 -12.86 -10.07
C HIS A 409 31.45 -11.38 -9.94
N GLY A 410 30.46 -10.48 -9.96
CA GLY A 410 30.65 -9.05 -9.81
C GLY A 410 30.11 -8.23 -10.98
N PHE A 411 30.42 -6.95 -10.96
CA PHE A 411 30.13 -5.99 -12.01
C PHE A 411 31.40 -5.69 -12.80
N ASP A 412 31.38 -5.97 -14.11
CA ASP A 412 32.47 -5.61 -15.03
C ASP A 412 32.07 -4.35 -15.84
N PRO A 413 32.70 -3.20 -15.60
CA PRO A 413 32.32 -1.94 -16.24
C PRO A 413 32.46 -1.92 -17.76
N ARG A 414 33.15 -2.91 -18.37
CA ARG A 414 33.29 -3.04 -19.83
C ARG A 414 32.10 -3.71 -20.49
N THR A 415 31.36 -4.52 -19.75
CA THR A 415 30.27 -5.35 -20.28
C THR A 415 28.93 -5.11 -19.63
N ASP A 416 28.91 -4.68 -18.38
CA ASP A 416 27.74 -4.55 -17.56
C ASP A 416 27.33 -3.07 -17.44
N VAL A 417 26.05 -2.80 -17.31
CA VAL A 417 25.51 -1.44 -17.31
C VAL A 417 24.39 -1.27 -16.29
N VAL A 418 24.27 -0.04 -15.78
CA VAL A 418 23.07 0.44 -15.10
C VAL A 418 22.07 0.87 -16.17
N LEU A 419 20.85 0.33 -16.12
CA LEU A 419 19.79 0.62 -17.08
C LEU A 419 18.97 1.85 -16.70
N GLU A 420 18.55 1.88 -15.43
CA GLU A 420 17.71 2.94 -14.89
C GLU A 420 17.78 3.00 -13.38
N VAL A 421 17.40 4.15 -12.84
CA VAL A 421 17.15 4.37 -11.42
C VAL A 421 15.67 4.64 -11.27
N ASN A 422 15.03 3.98 -10.34
CA ASN A 422 13.60 4.08 -10.10
C ASN A 422 13.35 4.67 -8.72
N THR A 423 12.46 5.64 -8.61
CA THR A 423 11.93 6.13 -7.33
C THR A 423 11.02 5.12 -6.65
N ARG A 424 10.73 4.03 -7.35
CA ARG A 424 9.82 2.95 -6.94
C ARG A 424 10.60 1.70 -6.60
N PRO A 425 11.13 1.60 -5.36
CA PRO A 425 11.79 0.39 -4.92
C PRO A 425 10.74 -0.72 -4.86
N MET A 426 10.93 -1.82 -5.55
CA MET A 426 10.03 -2.96 -5.45
C MET A 426 10.08 -3.52 -4.03
N LEU A 427 9.20 -3.06 -3.13
CA LEU A 427 9.15 -3.51 -1.73
C LEU A 427 8.75 -4.99 -1.61
N TYR A 428 8.20 -5.57 -2.67
CA TYR A 428 7.81 -6.98 -2.74
C TYR A 428 8.89 -7.90 -3.31
N VAL A 429 9.91 -7.38 -3.98
CA VAL A 429 11.08 -8.17 -4.40
C VAL A 429 11.99 -8.34 -3.19
N GLY A 430 11.43 -9.08 -2.21
CA GLY A 430 12.03 -9.20 -0.91
C GLY A 430 13.29 -10.04 -0.91
N ASN A 431 14.16 -9.70 -0.03
CA ASN A 431 15.11 -10.62 0.54
C ASN A 431 14.30 -11.56 1.47
N PRO A 432 14.34 -12.89 1.32
CA PRO A 432 13.61 -13.79 2.21
C PRO A 432 14.04 -13.64 3.68
N THR A 433 15.19 -12.99 3.94
CA THR A 433 15.72 -12.73 5.27
C THR A 433 15.49 -11.29 5.75
N ARG A 434 14.97 -10.38 4.89
CA ARG A 434 14.77 -8.96 5.21
C ARG A 434 13.46 -8.43 4.66
N ASP A 435 12.66 -7.82 5.52
CA ASP A 435 11.48 -7.08 5.13
C ASP A 435 11.87 -5.67 4.68
N VAL A 436 11.80 -5.42 3.37
CA VAL A 436 12.16 -4.13 2.75
C VAL A 436 11.21 -3.02 3.17
N ALA A 437 9.92 -3.33 3.37
CA ALA A 437 8.95 -2.35 3.86
C ALA A 437 9.27 -1.94 5.30
N ALA A 438 9.62 -2.90 6.16
CA ALA A 438 10.09 -2.62 7.52
C ALA A 438 11.41 -1.84 7.52
N ALA A 439 12.32 -2.08 6.57
CA ALA A 439 13.55 -1.31 6.42
C ALA A 439 13.26 0.16 6.11
N LEU A 440 12.30 0.44 5.22
CA LEU A 440 11.85 1.79 4.90
C LEU A 440 11.27 2.49 6.13
N LEU A 441 10.43 1.80 6.91
CA LEU A 441 9.88 2.35 8.15
C LEU A 441 10.97 2.63 9.18
N ARG A 442 11.96 1.75 9.33
CA ARG A 442 13.12 1.98 10.24
C ARG A 442 13.98 3.17 9.79
N HIS A 443 14.11 3.41 8.50
CA HIS A 443 14.82 4.59 7.99
C HIS A 443 14.14 5.89 8.44
N PHE A 444 12.80 5.97 8.32
CA PHE A 444 12.04 7.16 8.73
C PHE A 444 11.81 7.26 10.23
N TYR A 445 11.67 6.12 10.88
CA TYR A 445 11.30 5.98 12.28
C TYR A 445 12.22 4.99 13.00
N PRO A 446 13.50 5.36 13.26
CA PRO A 446 14.49 4.45 13.82
C PRO A 446 14.06 3.81 15.15
N ARG A 447 13.30 4.54 15.97
CA ARG A 447 12.72 4.04 17.24
C ARG A 447 11.27 3.58 17.08
N GLY A 448 10.85 3.26 15.85
CA GLY A 448 9.51 2.78 15.52
C GLY A 448 8.40 3.78 15.83
N ALA A 449 7.29 3.30 16.39
CA ALA A 449 6.12 4.10 16.66
C ALA A 449 6.38 5.36 17.51
N ARG A 450 7.44 5.36 18.32
CA ARG A 450 7.82 6.52 19.13
C ARG A 450 8.28 7.70 18.27
N ASP A 451 9.00 7.45 17.19
CA ASP A 451 9.45 8.51 16.27
C ASP A 451 8.35 8.95 15.31
N ALA A 452 7.37 8.10 15.08
CA ALA A 452 6.26 8.36 14.17
C ALA A 452 5.14 9.21 14.77
N LYS A 453 5.18 9.46 16.08
CA LYS A 453 4.11 10.14 16.81
C LYS A 453 4.61 11.41 17.47
N VAL A 454 3.78 12.43 17.44
CA VAL A 454 3.83 13.52 18.39
C VAL A 454 2.97 13.14 19.61
N PRO A 455 3.20 13.76 20.80
CA PRO A 455 2.34 13.52 21.95
C PRO A 455 0.85 13.73 21.63
N VAL A 456 0.04 12.74 21.94
CA VAL A 456 -1.41 12.77 21.75
C VAL A 456 -2.08 12.78 23.11
N VAL A 457 -2.94 13.78 23.35
CA VAL A 457 -3.63 13.99 24.60
C VAL A 457 -5.13 13.91 24.40
N LEU A 458 -5.80 13.07 25.16
CA LEU A 458 -7.26 12.98 25.19
C LEU A 458 -7.83 13.47 26.51
N ALA A 459 -8.93 14.19 26.43
CA ALA A 459 -9.80 14.48 27.56
C ALA A 459 -11.19 13.84 27.35
N PRO A 460 -11.84 13.36 28.41
CA PRO A 460 -13.22 12.91 28.33
C PRO A 460 -14.18 14.07 28.01
N PRO A 461 -15.46 13.79 27.70
CA PRO A 461 -16.48 14.82 27.54
C PRO A 461 -16.50 15.78 28.72
N GLY A 462 -16.66 17.08 28.40
CA GLY A 462 -16.55 18.17 29.41
C GLY A 462 -15.12 18.62 29.70
N GLY A 463 -14.11 17.97 29.10
CA GLY A 463 -12.68 18.32 29.25
C GLY A 463 -12.21 19.49 28.39
N ASP A 464 -13.07 20.18 27.65
CA ASP A 464 -12.74 21.23 26.69
C ASP A 464 -11.87 22.33 27.28
N ARG A 465 -12.25 22.85 28.46
CA ARG A 465 -11.48 23.90 29.16
C ARG A 465 -10.04 23.46 29.48
N ALA A 466 -9.88 22.20 29.90
CA ALA A 466 -8.57 21.64 30.23
C ALA A 466 -7.71 21.48 28.96
N VAL A 467 -8.31 21.05 27.85
CA VAL A 467 -7.65 20.92 26.54
C VAL A 467 -7.20 22.28 26.01
N PHE A 468 -8.06 23.31 26.03
CA PHE A 468 -7.68 24.67 25.66
C PHE A 468 -6.60 25.26 26.57
N ALA A 469 -6.71 25.03 27.89
CA ALA A 469 -5.70 25.51 28.85
C ALA A 469 -4.32 24.86 28.59
N LEU A 470 -4.32 23.55 28.32
CA LEU A 470 -3.12 22.80 27.96
C LEU A 470 -2.51 23.31 26.65
N GLY A 471 -3.32 23.48 25.60
CA GLY A 471 -2.88 24.01 24.31
C GLY A 471 -2.18 25.37 24.45
N ARG A 472 -2.82 26.31 25.17
CA ARG A 472 -2.20 27.62 25.47
C ARG A 472 -0.92 27.51 26.29
N LYS A 473 -0.83 26.57 27.22
CA LYS A 473 0.38 26.35 28.02
C LYS A 473 1.52 25.80 27.16
N LEU A 474 1.23 24.84 26.30
CA LEU A 474 2.20 24.28 25.35
C LEU A 474 2.67 25.33 24.34
N ALA A 475 1.75 26.13 23.81
CA ALA A 475 2.08 27.23 22.88
C ALA A 475 3.00 28.27 23.52
N ARG A 476 2.76 28.67 24.80
CA ARG A 476 3.69 29.53 25.56
C ARG A 476 5.04 28.87 25.79
N GLY A 477 5.10 27.55 25.85
CA GLY A 477 6.36 26.78 25.89
C GLY A 477 7.01 26.58 24.52
N GLY A 478 6.53 27.25 23.48
CA GLY A 478 7.09 27.23 22.13
C GLY A 478 6.67 26.06 21.26
N LEU A 479 5.69 25.22 21.68
CA LEU A 479 5.18 24.14 20.85
C LEU A 479 3.97 24.57 20.04
N ARG A 480 3.93 24.17 18.77
CA ARG A 480 2.75 24.28 17.93
C ARG A 480 1.84 23.09 18.19
N THR A 481 0.58 23.36 18.51
CA THR A 481 -0.40 22.32 18.81
C THR A 481 -1.51 22.31 17.76
N ALA A 482 -2.03 21.15 17.45
CA ALA A 482 -3.33 21.05 16.80
C ALA A 482 -4.31 20.39 17.77
N GLY A 483 -5.55 20.85 17.78
CA GLY A 483 -6.52 20.30 18.71
C GLY A 483 -7.96 20.49 18.32
N TYR A 484 -8.81 19.70 18.99
CA TYR A 484 -10.25 19.73 18.87
C TYR A 484 -10.89 19.80 20.25
N ALA A 485 -11.67 20.82 20.50
CA ALA A 485 -12.45 20.98 21.72
C ALA A 485 -13.62 21.93 21.47
N SER A 486 -14.73 21.77 22.16
CA SER A 486 -15.97 22.56 21.97
C SER A 486 -16.41 22.63 20.50
N ARG A 487 -16.25 21.52 19.77
CA ARG A 487 -16.55 21.40 18.33
C ARG A 487 -15.73 22.32 17.43
N ALA A 488 -14.62 22.85 17.90
CA ALA A 488 -13.71 23.71 17.15
C ALA A 488 -12.37 23.02 16.96
N LEU A 489 -11.84 23.08 15.72
CA LEU A 489 -10.50 22.64 15.36
C LEU A 489 -9.58 23.85 15.27
N TRP A 490 -8.38 23.78 15.87
CA TRP A 490 -7.33 24.76 15.69
C TRP A 490 -6.01 24.13 15.23
N TRP A 491 -5.18 24.96 14.59
CA TRP A 491 -3.79 24.64 14.24
C TRP A 491 -2.84 25.71 14.76
N GLY A 492 -1.70 25.28 15.32
CA GLY A 492 -0.66 26.16 15.86
C GLY A 492 -0.98 26.63 17.27
N ASP A 493 -1.96 27.51 17.44
CA ASP A 493 -2.41 28.08 18.72
C ASP A 493 -3.93 27.90 18.88
N PRO A 494 -4.44 27.62 20.09
CA PRO A 494 -5.88 27.48 20.35
C PRO A 494 -6.76 28.68 19.98
N SER A 495 -6.18 29.85 19.74
CA SER A 495 -6.92 31.01 19.21
C SER A 495 -7.13 30.97 17.69
N SER A 496 -6.37 30.13 16.97
CA SER A 496 -6.42 29.99 15.52
C SER A 496 -7.40 28.90 15.09
N ILE A 497 -8.70 29.19 15.17
CA ILE A 497 -9.73 28.23 14.76
C ILE A 497 -9.74 28.11 13.24
N VAL A 498 -9.64 26.89 12.71
CA VAL A 498 -9.60 26.57 11.27
C VAL A 498 -10.79 25.74 10.81
N GLY A 499 -11.63 25.26 11.72
CA GLY A 499 -12.82 24.48 11.37
C GLY A 499 -13.74 24.25 12.56
N HIS A 500 -14.97 23.86 12.24
CA HIS A 500 -16.02 23.58 13.23
C HIS A 500 -16.73 22.25 12.94
N GLY A 501 -17.27 21.63 14.00
CA GLY A 501 -18.00 20.38 13.94
C GLY A 501 -17.09 19.14 14.00
N ALA A 502 -17.68 17.99 14.30
CA ALA A 502 -16.92 16.74 14.47
C ALA A 502 -16.11 16.35 13.21
N ASP A 503 -16.65 16.59 12.01
CA ASP A 503 -15.96 16.24 10.77
C ASP A 503 -14.64 17.02 10.57
N ALA A 504 -14.50 18.23 11.15
CA ALA A 504 -13.25 18.97 11.12
C ALA A 504 -12.10 18.22 11.83
N ALA A 505 -12.41 17.42 12.85
CA ALA A 505 -11.41 16.62 13.56
C ALA A 505 -10.70 15.59 12.66
N ARG A 506 -11.27 15.24 11.50
CA ARG A 506 -10.62 14.39 10.48
C ARG A 506 -9.29 14.98 9.99
N LEU A 507 -9.15 16.30 10.03
CA LEU A 507 -7.96 17.02 9.60
C LEU A 507 -6.87 17.08 10.67
N LEU A 508 -7.19 16.75 11.93
CA LEU A 508 -6.28 16.92 13.06
C LEU A 508 -4.92 16.21 12.87
N SER A 509 -4.95 14.98 12.38
CA SER A 509 -3.74 14.19 12.14
C SER A 509 -2.94 14.63 10.90
N LEU A 510 -3.46 15.57 10.11
CA LEU A 510 -2.85 16.04 8.86
C LEU A 510 -2.05 17.33 9.01
N ASP A 511 -2.12 18.03 10.15
CA ASP A 511 -1.32 19.22 10.38
C ASP A 511 0.18 18.86 10.42
N PRO A 512 1.00 19.33 9.44
CA PRO A 512 2.42 19.01 9.39
C PRO A 512 3.23 19.79 10.43
N SER A 513 2.65 20.79 11.06
CA SER A 513 3.33 21.66 12.01
C SER A 513 3.07 21.27 13.46
N ALA A 514 2.05 20.43 13.72
CA ALA A 514 1.67 20.06 15.08
C ALA A 514 2.73 19.21 15.77
N GLU A 515 3.25 19.71 16.88
CA GLU A 515 4.20 19.03 17.76
C GLU A 515 3.49 18.34 18.94
N ALA A 516 2.19 18.58 19.11
CA ALA A 516 1.30 17.84 19.99
C ALA A 516 -0.15 17.90 19.47
N LEU A 517 -0.89 16.82 19.66
CA LEU A 517 -2.31 16.71 19.28
C LEU A 517 -3.17 16.63 20.56
N LEU A 518 -4.19 17.48 20.65
CA LEU A 518 -5.03 17.63 21.83
C LEU A 518 -6.50 17.45 21.45
N VAL A 519 -7.22 16.54 22.10
CA VAL A 519 -8.64 16.30 21.80
C VAL A 519 -9.48 16.22 23.08
N ALA A 520 -10.51 17.03 23.15
CA ALA A 520 -11.64 16.78 24.05
C ALA A 520 -12.67 15.95 23.31
N LEU A 521 -13.01 14.81 23.86
CA LEU A 521 -14.03 13.93 23.31
C LEU A 521 -15.41 14.54 23.51
N ASP A 522 -16.28 14.40 22.53
CA ASP A 522 -17.72 14.62 22.65
C ASP A 522 -18.48 13.49 21.94
N ASP A 523 -19.79 13.42 22.18
CA ASP A 523 -20.61 12.35 21.59
C ASP A 523 -20.65 12.42 20.06
N ASP A 524 -20.71 13.63 19.50
CA ASP A 524 -20.74 13.82 18.04
C ASP A 524 -19.44 13.34 17.38
N LEU A 525 -18.28 13.64 17.98
CA LEU A 525 -17.00 13.13 17.53
C LEU A 525 -16.93 11.60 17.59
N LEU A 526 -17.34 11.03 18.73
CA LEU A 526 -17.27 9.58 18.94
C LEU A 526 -18.23 8.80 18.04
N ASP A 527 -19.39 9.37 17.71
CA ASP A 527 -20.42 8.71 16.91
C ASP A 527 -20.24 8.88 15.40
N ARG A 528 -19.63 9.99 14.95
CA ARG A 528 -19.54 10.33 13.52
C ARG A 528 -18.16 10.18 12.94
N VAL A 529 -17.12 10.38 13.71
CA VAL A 529 -15.75 10.45 13.23
C VAL A 529 -14.87 9.38 13.86
N GLY A 530 -15.06 9.11 15.16
CA GLY A 530 -14.08 8.43 15.97
C GLY A 530 -12.87 9.33 16.29
N VAL A 531 -11.96 8.84 17.10
CA VAL A 531 -10.71 9.56 17.41
C VAL A 531 -9.78 9.45 16.20
N PRO A 532 -9.26 10.56 15.63
CA PRO A 532 -8.52 10.55 14.37
C PRO A 532 -7.09 9.98 14.48
N PHE A 533 -6.83 9.12 15.47
CA PHE A 533 -5.56 8.40 15.70
C PHE A 533 -5.78 7.15 16.54
N VAL A 534 -4.88 6.17 16.43
CA VAL A 534 -5.05 4.82 16.99
C VAL A 534 -4.88 4.78 18.50
N ALA A 535 -4.01 5.62 19.09
CA ALA A 535 -3.73 5.63 20.51
C ALA A 535 -3.31 7.03 20.98
N ALA A 536 -3.58 7.31 22.25
CA ALA A 536 -3.12 8.50 22.96
C ALA A 536 -1.95 8.16 23.88
N ASP A 537 -1.11 9.15 24.15
CA ASP A 537 0.00 9.03 25.10
C ASP A 537 -0.41 9.51 26.50
N HIS A 538 -1.36 10.43 26.57
CA HIS A 538 -1.83 11.01 27.83
C HIS A 538 -3.36 11.14 27.86
N LEU A 539 -3.93 10.90 29.05
CA LEU A 539 -5.32 11.17 29.36
C LEU A 539 -5.41 12.29 30.39
N LEU A 540 -6.37 13.20 30.21
CA LEU A 540 -6.67 14.23 31.22
C LEU A 540 -7.74 13.75 32.20
N THR A 541 -7.66 14.21 33.45
CA THR A 541 -8.61 13.93 34.52
C THR A 541 -9.88 14.81 34.49
N ALA A 542 -9.95 15.75 33.54
CA ALA A 542 -11.02 16.72 33.45
C ALA A 542 -12.27 16.08 32.80
N GLY A 543 -13.31 15.82 33.54
CA GLY A 543 -14.57 15.23 33.10
C GLY A 543 -14.72 13.73 33.42
N ALA A 544 -15.86 13.16 33.09
CA ALA A 544 -16.18 11.76 33.30
C ALA A 544 -16.08 10.97 31.99
N TRP A 545 -15.47 9.80 32.02
CA TRP A 545 -15.43 8.91 30.86
C TRP A 545 -16.82 8.31 30.63
N PRO A 546 -17.34 8.28 29.39
CA PRO A 546 -18.64 7.71 29.08
C PRO A 546 -18.73 6.25 29.52
N GLU A 547 -19.90 5.82 29.94
CA GLU A 547 -20.20 4.43 30.28
C GLU A 547 -19.90 3.53 29.07
N GLY A 548 -19.22 2.41 29.29
CA GLY A 548 -18.79 1.50 28.22
C GLY A 548 -17.52 1.96 27.44
N LEU A 549 -16.99 3.15 27.68
CA LEU A 549 -15.78 3.65 27.06
C LEU A 549 -14.60 3.63 28.04
N SER A 550 -13.90 2.50 28.14
CA SER A 550 -12.73 2.42 29.02
C SER A 550 -11.58 3.31 28.53
N PRO A 551 -10.97 4.15 29.39
CA PRO A 551 -9.76 4.89 29.07
C PRO A 551 -8.64 4.00 28.48
N ARG A 552 -8.55 2.75 28.92
CA ARG A 552 -7.58 1.75 28.44
C ARG A 552 -7.71 1.43 26.94
N ARG A 553 -8.84 1.76 26.32
CA ARG A 553 -9.02 1.59 24.87
C ARG A 553 -8.14 2.56 24.07
N PHE A 554 -7.78 3.70 24.64
CA PHE A 554 -7.03 4.77 23.97
C PHE A 554 -5.56 4.88 24.40
N VAL A 555 -5.17 4.26 25.52
CA VAL A 555 -3.79 4.26 26.01
C VAL A 555 -3.32 2.85 26.36
N ALA A 556 -2.09 2.54 25.95
CA ALA A 556 -1.46 1.26 26.28
C ALA A 556 -1.16 1.14 27.80
N SER A 557 -0.84 2.25 28.46
CA SER A 557 -0.56 2.30 29.90
C SER A 557 -0.70 3.72 30.44
N GLY A 558 -1.16 3.87 31.65
CA GLY A 558 -1.18 5.13 32.39
C GLY A 558 -2.54 5.49 32.97
N SER A 559 -2.52 6.20 34.11
CA SER A 559 -3.70 6.81 34.73
C SER A 559 -3.94 8.22 34.18
N PRO A 560 -5.20 8.70 34.17
CA PRO A 560 -5.49 10.10 33.84
C PRO A 560 -4.70 11.08 34.73
N ARG A 561 -4.33 12.22 34.18
CA ARG A 561 -3.46 13.22 34.81
C ARG A 561 -4.03 14.61 34.67
N THR A 562 -3.53 15.55 35.50
CA THR A 562 -3.88 16.96 35.33
C THR A 562 -3.24 17.55 34.07
N SER A 563 -3.81 18.61 33.53
CA SER A 563 -3.22 19.33 32.39
C SER A 563 -1.84 19.92 32.73
N ALA A 564 -1.58 20.22 34.00
CA ALA A 564 -0.28 20.70 34.47
C ALA A 564 0.80 19.62 34.40
N ASP A 565 0.47 18.38 34.84
CA ASP A 565 1.39 17.24 34.80
C ASP A 565 1.69 16.80 33.37
N VAL A 566 0.67 16.80 32.50
CA VAL A 566 0.84 16.47 31.08
C VAL A 566 1.72 17.52 30.39
N ALA A 567 1.49 18.82 30.64
CA ALA A 567 2.33 19.88 30.09
C ALA A 567 3.80 19.73 30.52
N ALA A 568 4.04 19.48 31.82
CA ALA A 568 5.40 19.30 32.33
C ALA A 568 6.12 18.13 31.64
N ARG A 569 5.42 17.03 31.38
CA ARG A 569 5.98 15.87 30.66
C ARG A 569 6.30 16.16 29.20
N ILE A 570 5.38 16.82 28.49
CA ILE A 570 5.59 17.16 27.07
C ILE A 570 6.72 18.19 26.93
N LEU A 571 6.74 19.22 27.78
CA LEU A 571 7.76 20.28 27.75
C LEU A 571 9.12 19.81 28.26
N GLY A 572 9.18 18.87 29.20
CA GLY A 572 10.39 18.35 29.83
C GLY A 572 10.96 17.08 29.16
N ALA A 573 10.38 16.57 28.07
CA ALA A 573 10.89 15.38 27.41
C ALA A 573 12.26 15.63 26.76
N PRO A 574 13.30 14.85 27.07
CA PRO A 574 14.59 14.97 26.40
C PRO A 574 14.46 14.58 24.93
N GLY A 575 15.00 15.38 24.02
CA GLY A 575 15.04 15.11 22.57
C GLY A 575 13.87 15.71 21.79
N ARG A 576 13.61 16.99 21.99
CA ARG A 576 12.76 17.79 21.10
C ARG A 576 13.38 17.95 19.72
#